data_b20b0f1c7631dcb1d1d21e53ac3b372a
#
_entry.id   b20b0f1c7631dcb1d1d21e53ac3b372a
#
_cell.length_a   1.000
_cell.length_b   1.000
_cell.length_c   1.000
_cell.angle_alpha   90.00
_cell.angle_beta   90.00
_cell.angle_gamma   90.00
#
_symmetry.space_group_name_H-M   'P 1'
#
loop_
_entity.id
_entity.type
_entity.pdbx_description
1 polymer ?
#
loop_
_entity_poly.entity_id
_entity_poly.type
_entity_poly.pdbx_seq_one_letter_code
_entity_poly.pdbx_strand_id
1 'polypeptide(L)'
;EPDTVRFVTRLASAWLCAATIAAPVVSAADVDYASQIKSVFKHRCYACHGALKQKAGLRLDSGQLIRKGSENGVIVQKAAVETSVLLKRVTAKDPAERMPPIGMPLEPGEIAAIRNWIAAGSPSPVDEKPESDPRDHWSFRPPVRPPLPAISRPGWAYNAVDRFVHARYDQQKLRPVAIADPAVRLRRVHLDLVGLPPSSGQLQAFLADPSQARYRRVVDRLLASPRYGERWGRHWMDVWRYSDWYGRRKVDDVRNSAPQIWRWRDWIIDSLNRDKSYAQMVREMLAADELSATDDSAWPATGYLIRNYFSLNPNDWMRHSVEYTGK
;
A
#
# COMPACT_ATOMS: atom_id res chain seq x y z
N GLU A 1 -4.81 3.16 -95.81
CA GLU A 1 -3.71 2.46 -96.56
C GLU A 1 -2.78 1.84 -95.57
N PRO A 2 -2.28 0.64 -95.88
CA PRO A 2 -1.89 -0.30 -94.85
C PRO A 2 -0.36 -0.43 -94.74
N ASP A 3 0.13 -0.76 -93.56
CA ASP A 3 1.50 -1.31 -93.46
C ASP A 3 1.62 -2.37 -92.36
N THR A 4 1.80 -3.51 -92.85
CA THR A 4 2.50 -4.73 -92.46
C THR A 4 3.14 -4.75 -91.07
N VAL A 5 2.60 -5.65 -90.24
CA VAL A 5 3.20 -6.07 -88.96
C VAL A 5 4.04 -7.33 -89.21
N ARG A 6 5.31 -7.27 -88.92
CA ARG A 6 6.21 -8.44 -88.88
C ARG A 6 6.14 -9.07 -87.50
N PHE A 7 5.71 -10.32 -87.44
CA PHE A 7 5.89 -11.18 -86.24
C PHE A 7 7.35 -11.53 -86.03
N VAL A 8 7.85 -11.24 -84.82
CA VAL A 8 9.10 -11.81 -84.34
C VAL A 8 8.75 -12.62 -83.10
N THR A 9 8.73 -13.94 -83.25
CA THR A 9 8.66 -14.90 -82.15
C THR A 9 9.98 -14.88 -81.37
N ARG A 10 9.93 -14.45 -80.07
CA ARG A 10 11.02 -14.71 -79.13
C ARG A 10 10.53 -15.73 -78.12
N LEU A 11 11.18 -16.88 -78.09
CA LEU A 11 11.13 -17.89 -77.05
C LEU A 11 11.63 -17.29 -75.75
N ALA A 12 10.75 -17.10 -74.78
CA ALA A 12 11.11 -16.73 -73.43
C ALA A 12 11.28 -18.01 -72.61
N SER A 13 12.51 -18.35 -72.28
CA SER A 13 12.87 -19.41 -71.32
C SER A 13 12.42 -18.99 -69.93
N ALA A 14 11.41 -19.65 -69.35
CA ALA A 14 10.96 -19.46 -68.00
C ALA A 14 11.96 -20.11 -67.05
N TRP A 15 12.74 -19.25 -66.38
CA TRP A 15 13.49 -19.65 -65.19
C TRP A 15 12.53 -19.68 -64.01
N LEU A 16 12.20 -20.87 -63.51
CA LEU A 16 11.51 -21.08 -62.26
C LEU A 16 12.50 -20.82 -61.12
N CYS A 17 12.53 -19.61 -60.58
CA CYS A 17 13.16 -19.35 -59.28
C CYS A 17 12.29 -19.93 -58.18
N ALA A 18 12.65 -21.11 -57.69
CA ALA A 18 12.10 -21.63 -56.45
C ALA A 18 12.61 -20.74 -55.31
N ALA A 19 11.82 -19.72 -54.94
CA ALA A 19 12.03 -18.98 -53.73
C ALA A 19 11.72 -19.90 -52.52
N THR A 20 12.75 -20.50 -51.97
CA THR A 20 12.67 -21.12 -50.63
C THR A 20 12.33 -20.01 -49.65
N ILE A 21 11.08 -19.93 -49.25
CA ILE A 21 10.64 -19.14 -48.11
C ILE A 21 11.28 -19.80 -46.89
N ALA A 22 12.47 -19.33 -46.51
CA ALA A 22 13.03 -19.63 -45.21
C ALA A 22 12.08 -18.97 -44.17
N ALA A 23 11.25 -19.78 -43.54
CA ALA A 23 10.54 -19.32 -42.35
C ALA A 23 11.54 -18.68 -41.39
N PRO A 24 11.29 -17.51 -40.85
CA PRO A 24 12.22 -16.93 -39.89
C PRO A 24 12.36 -17.95 -38.75
N VAL A 25 13.54 -18.49 -38.57
CA VAL A 25 13.92 -19.13 -37.33
C VAL A 25 13.81 -18.02 -36.31
N VAL A 26 12.71 -17.99 -35.56
CA VAL A 26 12.58 -17.17 -34.39
C VAL A 26 13.69 -17.67 -33.48
N SER A 27 14.83 -16.99 -33.53
CA SER A 27 15.86 -17.10 -32.53
C SER A 27 15.13 -17.08 -31.18
N ALA A 28 15.48 -17.98 -30.28
CA ALA A 28 14.98 -17.97 -28.93
C ALA A 28 15.36 -16.57 -28.39
N ALA A 29 14.46 -15.62 -28.59
CA ALA A 29 14.66 -14.25 -28.19
C ALA A 29 15.01 -14.30 -26.71
N ASP A 30 16.07 -13.63 -26.32
CA ASP A 30 16.48 -13.49 -24.93
C ASP A 30 15.26 -13.07 -24.11
N VAL A 31 14.62 -14.06 -23.46
CA VAL A 31 13.47 -13.77 -22.60
C VAL A 31 14.03 -13.03 -21.42
N ASP A 32 13.72 -11.75 -21.32
CA ASP A 32 14.09 -10.95 -20.14
C ASP A 32 13.33 -11.45 -18.93
N TYR A 33 14.06 -12.19 -18.09
CA TYR A 33 13.52 -12.72 -16.84
C TYR A 33 12.92 -11.63 -15.95
N ALA A 34 13.59 -10.49 -15.81
CA ALA A 34 13.17 -9.45 -14.88
C ALA A 34 11.88 -8.75 -15.29
N SER A 35 11.80 -8.35 -16.56
CA SER A 35 10.65 -7.57 -17.05
C SER A 35 9.48 -8.45 -17.49
N GLN A 36 9.71 -9.63 -18.04
CA GLN A 36 8.68 -10.50 -18.58
C GLN A 36 8.24 -11.57 -17.60
N ILE A 37 9.15 -12.43 -17.14
CA ILE A 37 8.80 -13.60 -16.34
C ILE A 37 8.48 -13.23 -14.89
N LYS A 38 9.38 -12.49 -14.24
CA LYS A 38 9.20 -12.08 -12.85
C LYS A 38 7.97 -11.17 -12.69
N SER A 39 7.70 -10.33 -13.67
CA SER A 39 6.49 -9.49 -13.70
C SER A 39 5.22 -10.33 -13.72
N VAL A 40 5.13 -11.34 -14.60
CA VAL A 40 3.98 -12.26 -14.64
C VAL A 40 3.81 -12.98 -13.31
N PHE A 41 4.86 -13.56 -12.76
CA PHE A 41 4.78 -14.27 -11.48
C PHE A 41 4.35 -13.35 -10.34
N LYS A 42 4.85 -12.12 -10.30
CA LYS A 42 4.51 -11.14 -9.29
C LYS A 42 3.01 -10.81 -9.30
N HIS A 43 2.45 -10.57 -10.47
CA HIS A 43 1.05 -10.15 -10.59
C HIS A 43 0.05 -11.32 -10.55
N ARG A 44 0.46 -12.52 -10.99
CA ARG A 44 -0.44 -13.65 -11.16
C ARG A 44 -0.28 -14.76 -10.11
N CYS A 45 0.91 -14.87 -9.49
CA CYS A 45 1.25 -16.07 -8.71
C CYS A 45 1.65 -15.79 -7.26
N TYR A 46 2.31 -14.66 -6.94
CA TYR A 46 2.86 -14.39 -5.60
C TYR A 46 1.82 -14.34 -4.49
N ALA A 47 0.57 -14.03 -4.80
CA ALA A 47 -0.50 -14.06 -3.81
C ALA A 47 -0.66 -15.43 -3.10
N CYS A 48 -0.25 -16.51 -3.79
CA CYS A 48 -0.31 -17.87 -3.27
C CYS A 48 1.07 -18.56 -3.20
N HIS A 49 2.06 -18.13 -4.01
CA HIS A 49 3.38 -18.73 -4.17
C HIS A 49 4.50 -17.68 -4.00
N GLY A 50 4.39 -16.80 -3.04
CA GLY A 50 5.34 -15.75 -2.71
C GLY A 50 5.86 -15.85 -1.28
N ALA A 51 6.34 -14.73 -0.74
CA ALA A 51 6.91 -14.68 0.60
C ALA A 51 5.89 -14.98 1.71
N LEU A 52 4.63 -14.47 1.58
CA LEU A 52 3.59 -14.63 2.60
C LEU A 52 2.89 -16.00 2.58
N LYS A 53 2.64 -16.53 1.40
CA LYS A 53 1.97 -17.82 1.22
C LYS A 53 2.80 -18.69 0.30
N GLN A 54 2.95 -19.96 0.68
CA GLN A 54 3.77 -20.94 -0.03
C GLN A 54 2.96 -22.23 -0.21
N LYS A 55 1.85 -22.13 -0.97
CA LYS A 55 1.01 -23.29 -1.24
C LYS A 55 1.83 -24.39 -1.91
N ALA A 56 1.70 -25.62 -1.42
CA ALA A 56 2.51 -26.78 -1.82
C ALA A 56 4.03 -26.56 -1.67
N GLY A 57 4.46 -25.76 -0.69
CA GLY A 57 5.87 -25.45 -0.47
C GLY A 57 6.55 -24.69 -1.61
N LEU A 58 5.77 -24.16 -2.57
CA LEU A 58 6.27 -23.49 -3.77
C LEU A 58 6.44 -21.98 -3.58
N ARG A 59 7.62 -21.47 -3.97
CA ARG A 59 7.90 -20.03 -4.12
C ARG A 59 8.33 -19.73 -5.55
N LEU A 60 7.75 -18.67 -6.11
CA LEU A 60 8.00 -18.22 -7.48
C LEU A 60 8.68 -16.84 -7.54
N ASP A 61 9.14 -16.32 -6.43
CA ASP A 61 9.70 -14.98 -6.27
C ASP A 61 11.23 -14.89 -6.47
N SER A 62 11.88 -16.02 -6.73
CA SER A 62 13.26 -16.05 -7.25
C SER A 62 13.51 -17.26 -8.12
N GLY A 63 14.36 -17.11 -9.13
CA GLY A 63 14.69 -18.19 -10.04
C GLY A 63 15.30 -19.41 -9.35
N GLN A 64 16.06 -19.21 -8.28
CA GLN A 64 16.60 -20.29 -7.49
C GLN A 64 15.49 -21.12 -6.84
N LEU A 65 14.48 -20.49 -6.24
CA LEU A 65 13.36 -21.18 -5.59
C LEU A 65 12.43 -21.85 -6.61
N ILE A 66 12.25 -21.24 -7.79
CA ILE A 66 11.50 -21.84 -8.88
C ILE A 66 12.16 -23.15 -9.33
N ARG A 67 13.48 -23.15 -9.52
CA ARG A 67 14.25 -24.35 -9.90
C ARG A 67 14.29 -25.41 -8.80
N LYS A 68 14.26 -24.99 -7.54
CA LYS A 68 14.12 -25.90 -6.39
C LYS A 68 12.79 -26.68 -6.47
N GLY A 69 11.73 -26.04 -6.93
CA GLY A 69 10.41 -26.63 -7.09
C GLY A 69 9.53 -26.57 -5.84
N SER A 70 8.58 -27.49 -5.75
CA SER A 70 7.57 -27.61 -4.70
C SER A 70 7.79 -28.87 -3.85
N GLU A 71 6.93 -29.09 -2.84
CA GLU A 71 6.86 -30.36 -2.09
C GLU A 71 6.62 -31.57 -2.99
N ASN A 72 6.00 -31.35 -4.17
CA ASN A 72 5.70 -32.41 -5.14
C ASN A 72 6.79 -32.55 -6.23
N GLY A 73 7.94 -31.89 -6.04
CA GLY A 73 9.09 -31.99 -6.94
C GLY A 73 9.27 -30.79 -7.86
N VAL A 74 10.11 -30.99 -8.88
CA VAL A 74 10.53 -29.94 -9.82
C VAL A 74 9.39 -29.53 -10.72
N ILE A 75 9.21 -28.23 -10.90
CA ILE A 75 8.10 -27.64 -11.67
C ILE A 75 8.51 -27.15 -13.05
N VAL A 76 9.80 -26.96 -13.33
CA VAL A 76 10.35 -26.51 -14.61
C VAL A 76 11.41 -27.50 -15.09
N GLN A 77 11.31 -27.97 -16.34
CA GLN A 77 12.19 -28.97 -16.93
C GLN A 77 12.56 -28.58 -18.36
N LYS A 78 13.83 -28.20 -18.61
CA LYS A 78 14.31 -27.80 -19.92
C LYS A 78 14.16 -28.91 -20.97
N ALA A 79 14.45 -30.17 -20.58
CA ALA A 79 14.36 -31.32 -21.49
C ALA A 79 12.90 -31.72 -21.82
N ALA A 80 11.93 -31.21 -21.08
CA ALA A 80 10.52 -31.61 -21.19
C ALA A 80 9.59 -30.41 -20.95
N VAL A 81 9.74 -29.38 -21.77
CA VAL A 81 9.05 -28.09 -21.61
C VAL A 81 7.54 -28.25 -21.47
N GLU A 82 6.92 -28.94 -22.42
CA GLU A 82 5.46 -29.10 -22.48
C GLU A 82 4.89 -29.94 -21.33
N THR A 83 5.72 -30.77 -20.71
CA THR A 83 5.35 -31.59 -19.55
C THR A 83 5.74 -30.97 -18.22
N SER A 84 6.44 -29.82 -18.23
CA SER A 84 6.74 -29.06 -17.03
C SER A 84 5.47 -28.73 -16.25
N VAL A 85 5.45 -29.03 -14.95
CA VAL A 85 4.26 -28.84 -14.09
C VAL A 85 3.76 -27.39 -14.14
N LEU A 86 4.67 -26.42 -14.14
CA LEU A 86 4.31 -25.01 -14.24
C LEU A 86 3.51 -24.73 -15.52
N LEU A 87 4.01 -25.21 -16.68
CA LEU A 87 3.35 -24.95 -17.95
C LEU A 87 2.00 -25.70 -18.04
N LYS A 88 1.93 -26.94 -17.58
CA LYS A 88 0.67 -27.70 -17.53
C LYS A 88 -0.39 -26.98 -16.70
N ARG A 89 -0.02 -26.43 -15.52
CA ARG A 89 -0.95 -25.73 -14.63
C ARG A 89 -1.45 -24.41 -15.22
N VAL A 90 -0.59 -23.63 -15.87
CA VAL A 90 -1.03 -22.34 -16.47
C VAL A 90 -1.80 -22.52 -17.78
N THR A 91 -1.68 -23.66 -18.45
CA THR A 91 -2.41 -24.00 -19.70
C THR A 91 -3.63 -24.87 -19.47
N ALA A 92 -3.86 -25.39 -18.26
CA ALA A 92 -5.00 -26.24 -17.97
C ALA A 92 -6.33 -25.54 -18.25
N LYS A 93 -7.24 -26.25 -18.91
CA LYS A 93 -8.60 -25.76 -19.21
C LYS A 93 -9.56 -25.93 -18.04
N ASP A 94 -9.34 -27.00 -17.24
CA ASP A 94 -10.14 -27.29 -16.06
C ASP A 94 -9.81 -26.26 -14.96
N PRO A 95 -10.79 -25.50 -14.47
CA PRO A 95 -10.59 -24.55 -13.35
C PRO A 95 -10.04 -25.19 -12.08
N ALA A 96 -10.30 -26.47 -11.84
CA ALA A 96 -9.78 -27.18 -10.67
C ALA A 96 -8.26 -27.45 -10.76
N GLU A 97 -7.72 -27.50 -11.96
CA GLU A 97 -6.30 -27.76 -12.20
C GLU A 97 -5.52 -26.50 -12.59
N ARG A 98 -6.21 -25.50 -13.13
CA ARG A 98 -5.60 -24.30 -13.67
C ARG A 98 -4.99 -23.41 -12.58
N MET A 99 -3.85 -22.79 -12.92
CA MET A 99 -3.24 -21.72 -12.13
C MET A 99 -3.17 -20.42 -12.95
N PRO A 100 -3.58 -19.28 -12.37
CA PRO A 100 -4.21 -19.14 -11.05
C PRO A 100 -5.64 -19.69 -11.04
N PRO A 101 -6.09 -20.24 -9.88
CA PRO A 101 -7.42 -20.84 -9.75
C PRO A 101 -8.55 -19.82 -9.73
N ILE A 102 -8.23 -18.57 -9.40
CA ILE A 102 -9.17 -17.45 -9.31
C ILE A 102 -8.70 -16.35 -10.27
N GLY A 103 -9.65 -15.70 -10.93
CA GLY A 103 -9.39 -14.63 -11.88
C GLY A 103 -9.20 -15.12 -13.32
N MET A 104 -8.76 -14.20 -14.18
CA MET A 104 -8.54 -14.49 -15.61
C MET A 104 -7.36 -15.45 -15.79
N PRO A 105 -7.45 -16.38 -16.77
CA PRO A 105 -6.30 -17.17 -17.22
C PRO A 105 -5.12 -16.25 -17.61
N LEU A 106 -3.93 -16.86 -17.73
CA LEU A 106 -2.81 -16.15 -18.32
C LEU A 106 -3.08 -15.87 -19.80
N GLU A 107 -2.60 -14.73 -20.27
CA GLU A 107 -2.67 -14.36 -21.67
C GLU A 107 -1.75 -15.26 -22.53
N PRO A 108 -2.08 -15.50 -23.81
CA PRO A 108 -1.25 -16.32 -24.68
C PRO A 108 0.21 -15.87 -24.74
N GLY A 109 0.46 -14.56 -24.68
CA GLY A 109 1.80 -13.98 -24.63
C GLY A 109 2.54 -14.30 -23.34
N GLU A 110 1.86 -14.27 -22.18
CA GLU A 110 2.43 -14.64 -20.88
C GLU A 110 2.83 -16.13 -20.87
N ILE A 111 1.97 -17.00 -21.44
CA ILE A 111 2.23 -18.43 -21.55
C ILE A 111 3.41 -18.70 -22.48
N ALA A 112 3.48 -18.02 -23.63
CA ALA A 112 4.59 -18.15 -24.57
C ALA A 112 5.92 -17.70 -23.95
N ALA A 113 5.93 -16.59 -23.19
CA ALA A 113 7.11 -16.14 -22.48
C ALA A 113 7.60 -17.18 -21.45
N ILE A 114 6.69 -17.76 -20.65
CA ILE A 114 7.03 -18.81 -19.67
C ILE A 114 7.58 -20.05 -20.41
N ARG A 115 6.96 -20.48 -21.51
CA ARG A 115 7.44 -21.62 -22.31
C ARG A 115 8.86 -21.41 -22.83
N ASN A 116 9.12 -20.26 -23.45
CA ASN A 116 10.43 -19.90 -23.98
C ASN A 116 11.48 -19.80 -22.89
N TRP A 117 11.12 -19.24 -21.73
CA TRP A 117 12.00 -19.17 -20.57
C TRP A 117 12.38 -20.55 -20.04
N ILE A 118 11.42 -21.50 -19.94
CA ILE A 118 11.70 -22.89 -19.55
C ILE A 118 12.61 -23.56 -20.57
N ALA A 119 12.35 -23.37 -21.88
CA ALA A 119 13.18 -23.90 -22.97
C ALA A 119 14.62 -23.40 -22.92
N ALA A 120 14.81 -22.14 -22.53
CA ALA A 120 16.14 -21.56 -22.30
C ALA A 120 16.86 -22.12 -21.06
N GLY A 121 16.18 -22.90 -20.22
CA GLY A 121 16.74 -23.48 -18.99
C GLY A 121 16.43 -22.65 -17.73
N SER A 122 15.40 -21.83 -17.79
CA SER A 122 14.92 -21.01 -16.67
C SER A 122 16.01 -20.09 -16.09
N PRO A 123 16.70 -19.27 -16.92
CA PRO A 123 17.74 -18.38 -16.47
C PRO A 123 17.18 -17.32 -15.50
N SER A 124 17.99 -16.94 -14.51
CA SER A 124 17.72 -15.84 -13.58
C SER A 124 19.04 -15.28 -13.07
N PRO A 125 19.08 -14.04 -12.55
CA PRO A 125 20.28 -13.50 -11.92
C PRO A 125 20.80 -14.41 -10.80
N VAL A 126 22.13 -14.56 -10.73
CA VAL A 126 22.78 -15.47 -9.76
C VAL A 126 22.64 -14.96 -8.32
N ASP A 127 22.65 -13.66 -8.16
CA ASP A 127 22.57 -12.92 -6.90
C ASP A 127 21.13 -12.52 -6.52
N GLU A 128 20.14 -13.03 -7.25
CA GLU A 128 18.73 -12.73 -6.98
C GLU A 128 18.32 -13.20 -5.58
N LYS A 129 17.90 -12.26 -4.76
CA LYS A 129 17.34 -12.56 -3.44
C LYS A 129 15.83 -12.75 -3.52
N PRO A 130 15.30 -13.78 -2.85
CA PRO A 130 13.85 -13.91 -2.67
C PRO A 130 13.27 -12.68 -1.97
N GLU A 131 11.99 -12.40 -2.19
CA GLU A 131 11.31 -11.36 -1.43
C GLU A 131 11.35 -11.70 0.07
N SER A 132 11.68 -10.70 0.90
CA SER A 132 11.58 -10.85 2.35
C SER A 132 10.11 -11.02 2.75
N ASP A 133 9.85 -11.74 3.83
CA ASP A 133 8.50 -11.83 4.38
C ASP A 133 8.05 -10.41 4.78
N PRO A 134 6.93 -9.90 4.22
CA PRO A 134 6.43 -8.59 4.60
C PRO A 134 6.17 -8.42 6.10
N ARG A 135 5.94 -9.52 6.83
CA ARG A 135 5.79 -9.52 8.29
C ARG A 135 7.09 -9.18 9.02
N ASP A 136 8.25 -9.36 8.35
CA ASP A 136 9.55 -8.98 8.91
C ASP A 136 9.83 -7.48 8.81
N HIS A 137 8.94 -6.72 8.14
CA HIS A 137 9.08 -5.27 8.07
C HIS A 137 9.08 -4.67 9.49
N TRP A 138 9.93 -3.66 9.69
CA TRP A 138 10.12 -3.04 11.01
C TRP A 138 8.82 -2.58 11.69
N SER A 139 7.80 -2.17 10.90
CA SER A 139 6.52 -1.70 11.42
C SER A 139 5.67 -2.79 12.09
N PHE A 140 5.97 -4.07 11.85
CA PHE A 140 5.30 -5.21 12.47
C PHE A 140 6.10 -5.81 13.63
N ARG A 141 7.30 -5.27 13.89
CA ARG A 141 8.11 -5.70 15.04
C ARG A 141 7.74 -4.87 16.26
N PRO A 142 7.70 -5.45 17.46
CA PRO A 142 7.50 -4.68 18.68
C PRO A 142 8.50 -3.53 18.77
N PRO A 143 8.07 -2.30 19.10
CA PRO A 143 8.98 -1.18 19.23
C PRO A 143 10.04 -1.45 20.32
N VAL A 144 11.29 -1.25 19.98
CA VAL A 144 12.41 -1.34 20.92
C VAL A 144 12.90 0.08 21.20
N ARG A 145 13.07 0.42 22.50
CA ARG A 145 13.60 1.73 22.88
C ARG A 145 15.08 1.83 22.49
N PRO A 146 15.43 2.67 21.51
CA PRO A 146 16.82 2.80 21.09
C PRO A 146 17.65 3.55 22.13
N PRO A 147 18.99 3.37 22.18
CA PRO A 147 19.86 4.17 22.99
C PRO A 147 19.81 5.64 22.54
N LEU A 148 19.91 6.55 23.52
CA LEU A 148 19.92 7.98 23.21
C LEU A 148 21.24 8.35 22.55
N PRO A 149 21.23 9.01 21.38
CA PRO A 149 22.45 9.39 20.69
C PRO A 149 23.25 10.45 21.49
N ALA A 150 24.58 10.40 21.38
CA ALA A 150 25.42 11.51 21.78
C ALA A 150 25.19 12.69 20.82
N ILE A 151 25.21 13.91 21.35
CA ILE A 151 25.00 15.14 20.60
C ILE A 151 26.05 16.19 20.95
N SER A 152 26.39 17.05 20.01
CA SER A 152 27.44 18.08 20.20
C SER A 152 27.05 19.16 21.20
N ARG A 153 25.75 19.35 21.47
CA ARG A 153 25.22 20.38 22.40
C ARG A 153 24.20 19.79 23.36
N PRO A 154 24.62 19.10 24.44
CA PRO A 154 23.71 18.45 25.37
C PRO A 154 22.71 19.41 26.02
N GLY A 155 23.08 20.65 26.29
CA GLY A 155 22.21 21.66 26.89
C GLY A 155 21.10 22.19 25.98
N TRP A 156 21.11 21.86 24.70
CA TRP A 156 20.01 22.21 23.78
C TRP A 156 18.80 21.26 23.94
N ALA A 157 19.03 20.02 24.32
CA ALA A 157 18.01 19.00 24.40
C ALA A 157 17.27 19.00 25.74
N TYR A 158 15.96 19.14 25.73
CA TYR A 158 15.09 19.06 26.90
C TYR A 158 14.53 17.65 27.12
N ASN A 159 14.50 16.83 26.12
CA ASN A 159 13.94 15.46 26.15
C ASN A 159 14.65 14.52 25.19
N ALA A 160 14.21 13.26 25.14
CA ALA A 160 14.80 12.23 24.28
C ALA A 160 14.63 12.55 22.79
N VAL A 161 13.47 13.10 22.40
CA VAL A 161 13.19 13.45 21.00
C VAL A 161 14.17 14.52 20.52
N ASP A 162 14.43 15.52 21.34
CA ASP A 162 15.41 16.58 21.01
C ASP A 162 16.80 16.00 20.73
N ARG A 163 17.21 14.95 21.44
CA ARG A 163 18.50 14.30 21.20
C ARG A 163 18.57 13.65 19.84
N PHE A 164 17.51 12.96 19.41
CA PHE A 164 17.46 12.38 18.07
C PHE A 164 17.43 13.46 16.98
N VAL A 165 16.68 14.52 17.18
CA VAL A 165 16.64 15.67 16.25
C VAL A 165 18.02 16.33 16.15
N HIS A 166 18.68 16.58 17.31
CA HIS A 166 20.00 17.23 17.32
C HIS A 166 21.09 16.33 16.70
N ALA A 167 21.06 15.03 16.97
CA ALA A 167 21.97 14.09 16.31
C ALA A 167 21.84 14.14 14.77
N ARG A 168 20.62 14.34 14.27
CA ARG A 168 20.41 14.53 12.83
C ARG A 168 20.97 15.87 12.33
N TYR A 169 20.85 16.93 13.14
CA TYR A 169 21.49 18.22 12.84
C TYR A 169 23.01 18.09 12.78
N ASP A 170 23.62 17.37 13.74
CA ASP A 170 25.07 17.13 13.74
C ASP A 170 25.54 16.39 12.48
N GLN A 171 24.80 15.33 12.09
CA GLN A 171 25.08 14.58 10.85
C GLN A 171 25.00 15.45 9.59
N GLN A 172 24.05 16.37 9.53
CA GLN A 172 23.84 17.27 8.40
C GLN A 172 24.62 18.59 8.53
N LYS A 173 25.46 18.75 9.58
CA LYS A 173 26.21 19.98 9.88
C LYS A 173 25.31 21.22 9.99
N LEU A 174 24.07 21.02 10.42
CA LEU A 174 23.11 22.09 10.65
C LEU A 174 23.23 22.63 12.08
N ARG A 175 22.89 23.90 12.26
CA ARG A 175 22.81 24.53 13.59
C ARG A 175 21.36 24.89 13.90
N PRO A 176 20.83 24.52 15.07
CA PRO A 176 19.54 24.99 15.52
C PRO A 176 19.52 26.52 15.58
N VAL A 177 18.43 27.11 15.16
CA VAL A 177 18.20 28.55 15.33
C VAL A 177 17.88 28.87 16.79
N ALA A 178 17.96 30.15 17.17
CA ALA A 178 17.57 30.62 18.47
C ALA A 178 16.09 30.31 18.78
N ILE A 179 15.78 30.19 20.08
CA ILE A 179 14.40 30.04 20.55
C ILE A 179 13.57 31.21 20.07
N ALA A 180 12.39 30.92 19.50
CA ALA A 180 11.47 31.93 19.00
C ALA A 180 11.00 32.88 20.14
N ASP A 181 10.66 34.10 19.77
CA ASP A 181 10.06 35.09 20.66
C ASP A 181 8.89 34.49 21.46
N PRO A 182 8.74 34.86 22.76
CA PRO A 182 7.68 34.38 23.63
C PRO A 182 6.27 34.48 23.03
N ALA A 183 5.94 35.60 22.38
CA ALA A 183 4.62 35.77 21.77
C ALA A 183 4.40 34.79 20.62
N VAL A 184 5.43 34.58 19.81
CA VAL A 184 5.39 33.60 18.69
C VAL A 184 5.25 32.16 19.24
N ARG A 185 5.97 31.83 20.31
CA ARG A 185 5.86 30.50 20.94
C ARG A 185 4.46 30.26 21.48
N LEU A 186 3.89 31.23 22.19
CA LEU A 186 2.54 31.15 22.73
C LEU A 186 1.51 30.99 21.63
N ARG A 187 1.62 31.75 20.54
CA ARG A 187 0.74 31.67 19.39
C ARG A 187 0.80 30.28 18.72
N ARG A 188 2.01 29.77 18.51
CA ARG A 188 2.21 28.44 17.89
C ARG A 188 1.55 27.35 18.70
N VAL A 189 1.81 27.25 20.00
CA VAL A 189 1.24 26.19 20.85
C VAL A 189 -0.30 26.25 20.92
N HIS A 190 -0.89 27.46 20.92
CA HIS A 190 -2.34 27.61 20.87
C HIS A 190 -2.91 27.11 19.54
N LEU A 191 -2.30 27.48 18.42
CA LEU A 191 -2.74 27.02 17.09
C LEU A 191 -2.56 25.51 16.91
N ASP A 192 -1.47 24.94 17.43
CA ASP A 192 -1.21 23.53 17.33
C ASP A 192 -2.17 22.71 18.18
N LEU A 193 -2.41 23.09 19.43
CA LEU A 193 -3.18 22.28 20.37
C LEU A 193 -4.70 22.51 20.25
N VAL A 194 -5.14 23.75 20.04
CA VAL A 194 -6.57 24.09 20.06
C VAL A 194 -7.08 24.79 18.77
N GLY A 195 -6.19 25.06 17.82
CA GLY A 195 -6.54 25.63 16.51
C GLY A 195 -6.87 27.11 16.54
N LEU A 196 -6.80 27.78 17.70
CA LEU A 196 -7.16 29.19 17.89
C LEU A 196 -5.99 29.97 18.49
N PRO A 197 -5.78 31.26 18.13
CA PRO A 197 -4.76 32.08 18.75
C PRO A 197 -5.10 32.38 20.22
N PRO A 198 -4.10 32.73 21.05
CA PRO A 198 -4.36 33.21 22.42
C PRO A 198 -5.13 34.54 22.38
N SER A 199 -5.96 34.79 23.38
CA SER A 199 -6.56 36.09 23.58
C SER A 199 -5.49 37.14 24.00
N SER A 200 -5.80 38.42 23.87
CA SER A 200 -4.91 39.52 24.28
C SER A 200 -4.53 39.40 25.76
N GLY A 201 -5.48 39.07 26.63
CA GLY A 201 -5.21 38.87 28.08
C GLY A 201 -4.29 37.68 28.34
N GLN A 202 -4.46 36.56 27.62
CA GLN A 202 -3.57 35.39 27.71
C GLN A 202 -2.15 35.71 27.23
N LEU A 203 -2.03 36.51 26.15
CA LEU A 203 -0.74 36.95 25.66
C LEU A 203 -0.04 37.84 26.65
N GLN A 204 -0.71 38.88 27.18
CA GLN A 204 -0.15 39.79 28.17
C GLN A 204 0.28 39.06 29.43
N ALA A 205 -0.56 38.16 29.97
CA ALA A 205 -0.23 37.37 31.14
C ALA A 205 0.96 36.43 30.92
N PHE A 206 1.17 35.94 29.72
CA PHE A 206 2.34 35.12 29.39
C PHE A 206 3.61 35.99 29.21
N LEU A 207 3.50 37.14 28.60
CA LEU A 207 4.63 38.06 28.40
C LEU A 207 5.15 38.66 29.69
N ALA A 208 4.29 38.78 30.71
CA ALA A 208 4.70 39.22 32.06
C ALA A 208 5.61 38.21 32.77
N ASP A 209 5.49 36.88 32.44
CA ASP A 209 6.35 35.80 32.95
C ASP A 209 6.51 34.74 31.86
N PRO A 210 7.42 34.92 30.87
CA PRO A 210 7.62 33.96 29.76
C PRO A 210 8.52 32.77 30.15
N SER A 211 8.56 32.42 31.42
CA SER A 211 9.38 31.30 31.96
C SER A 211 8.95 29.97 31.40
N GLN A 212 9.87 29.01 31.38
CA GLN A 212 9.60 27.63 30.94
C GLN A 212 8.53 26.97 31.82
N ALA A 213 8.49 27.28 33.12
CA ALA A 213 7.45 26.79 34.01
C ALA A 213 6.07 27.31 33.63
N ARG A 214 5.97 28.59 33.30
CA ARG A 214 4.72 29.19 32.80
C ARG A 214 4.29 28.59 31.49
N TYR A 215 5.23 28.38 30.56
CA TYR A 215 4.94 27.76 29.29
C TYR A 215 4.37 26.35 29.45
N ARG A 216 4.96 25.52 30.33
CA ARG A 216 4.42 24.18 30.66
C ARG A 216 2.98 24.23 31.15
N ARG A 217 2.68 25.13 32.11
CA ARG A 217 1.31 25.32 32.61
C ARG A 217 0.32 25.74 31.51
N VAL A 218 0.78 26.52 30.53
CA VAL A 218 -0.06 26.84 29.35
C VAL A 218 -0.33 25.59 28.54
N VAL A 219 0.69 24.79 28.24
CA VAL A 219 0.54 23.52 27.48
C VAL A 219 -0.44 22.58 28.19
N ASP A 220 -0.24 22.36 29.52
CA ASP A 220 -1.11 21.46 30.30
C ASP A 220 -2.58 21.91 30.27
N ARG A 221 -2.82 23.22 30.38
CA ARG A 221 -4.16 23.79 30.30
C ARG A 221 -4.79 23.62 28.90
N LEU A 222 -4.00 23.76 27.83
CA LEU A 222 -4.49 23.59 26.45
C LEU A 222 -4.80 22.12 26.15
N LEU A 223 -3.98 21.21 26.64
CA LEU A 223 -4.22 19.76 26.53
C LEU A 223 -5.48 19.32 27.30
N ALA A 224 -5.78 19.95 28.45
CA ALA A 224 -7.01 19.69 29.20
C ALA A 224 -8.26 20.38 28.63
N SER A 225 -8.11 21.18 27.58
CA SER A 225 -9.24 21.87 26.97
C SER A 225 -10.04 20.94 26.04
N PRO A 226 -11.39 20.96 26.09
CA PRO A 226 -12.21 20.21 25.14
C PRO A 226 -11.89 20.52 23.65
N ARG A 227 -11.38 21.70 23.38
CA ARG A 227 -10.96 22.12 22.04
C ARG A 227 -9.75 21.34 21.51
N TYR A 228 -8.99 20.67 22.39
CA TYR A 228 -7.93 19.77 21.96
C TYR A 228 -8.50 18.61 21.13
N GLY A 229 -9.51 17.93 21.64
CA GLY A 229 -10.18 16.87 20.88
C GLY A 229 -10.84 17.36 19.59
N GLU A 230 -11.47 18.55 19.59
CA GLU A 230 -12.01 19.17 18.37
C GLU A 230 -10.93 19.39 17.31
N ARG A 231 -9.79 19.96 17.72
CA ARG A 231 -8.65 20.23 16.83
C ARG A 231 -7.98 18.97 16.32
N TRP A 232 -7.64 18.05 17.21
CA TRP A 232 -6.92 16.83 16.86
C TRP A 232 -7.82 15.75 16.28
N GLY A 233 -9.09 15.72 16.68
CA GLY A 233 -10.12 14.89 16.05
C GLY A 233 -10.21 15.10 14.56
N ARG A 234 -10.06 16.37 14.08
CA ARG A 234 -10.04 16.67 12.65
C ARG A 234 -8.93 15.92 11.93
N HIS A 235 -7.71 15.86 12.49
CA HIS A 235 -6.62 15.14 11.85
C HIS A 235 -6.85 13.64 11.79
N TRP A 236 -7.42 13.04 12.85
CA TRP A 236 -7.80 11.63 12.85
C TRP A 236 -8.96 11.33 11.90
N MET A 237 -9.94 12.22 11.83
CA MET A 237 -11.04 12.10 10.84
C MET A 237 -10.53 12.07 9.42
N ASP A 238 -9.53 12.87 9.06
CA ASP A 238 -8.90 12.83 7.73
C ASP A 238 -8.20 11.47 7.48
N VAL A 239 -7.47 10.94 8.47
CA VAL A 239 -6.82 9.62 8.39
C VAL A 239 -7.85 8.50 8.24
N TRP A 240 -8.92 8.54 9.01
CA TRP A 240 -9.96 7.52 9.00
C TRP A 240 -11.05 7.77 7.96
N ARG A 241 -10.86 8.78 7.10
CA ARG A 241 -11.75 9.11 5.98
C ARG A 241 -13.19 9.38 6.42
N TYR A 242 -13.35 10.11 7.52
CA TYR A 242 -14.67 10.58 7.97
C TYR A 242 -15.26 11.56 6.98
N SER A 243 -16.55 11.46 6.74
CA SER A 243 -17.34 12.48 6.04
C SER A 243 -18.78 12.47 6.52
N ASP A 244 -19.36 13.64 6.74
CA ASP A 244 -20.79 13.79 7.03
C ASP A 244 -21.65 13.48 5.80
N TRP A 245 -21.09 13.69 4.61
CA TRP A 245 -21.80 13.53 3.35
C TRP A 245 -20.89 13.06 2.22
N TYR A 246 -21.31 11.98 1.53
CA TYR A 246 -20.61 11.43 0.35
C TYR A 246 -21.18 11.89 -1.00
N GLY A 247 -22.18 12.78 -1.01
CA GLY A 247 -22.81 13.31 -2.21
C GLY A 247 -23.80 12.36 -2.90
N ARG A 248 -24.38 12.82 -4.00
CA ARG A 248 -25.22 12.00 -4.89
C ARG A 248 -24.36 11.41 -6.00
N ARG A 249 -24.38 10.10 -6.15
CA ARG A 249 -23.76 9.44 -7.30
C ARG A 249 -24.69 9.38 -8.51
N LYS A 250 -25.93 8.95 -8.27
CA LYS A 250 -27.08 8.96 -9.20
C LYS A 250 -28.34 9.21 -8.40
N VAL A 251 -29.39 9.66 -9.05
CA VAL A 251 -30.65 10.02 -8.38
C VAL A 251 -31.24 8.89 -7.56
N ASP A 252 -30.99 7.64 -7.96
CA ASP A 252 -31.64 6.46 -7.40
C ASP A 252 -30.72 5.58 -6.52
N ASP A 253 -29.39 5.75 -6.55
CA ASP A 253 -28.46 4.79 -5.96
C ASP A 253 -27.94 5.15 -4.58
N VAL A 254 -27.75 6.44 -4.28
CA VAL A 254 -27.10 6.87 -3.03
C VAL A 254 -27.79 8.13 -2.51
N ARG A 255 -28.34 8.01 -1.35
CA ARG A 255 -29.00 9.17 -0.76
C ARG A 255 -28.11 9.96 0.15
N ASN A 256 -27.28 9.34 1.00
CA ASN A 256 -26.50 10.10 1.99
C ASN A 256 -25.45 9.18 2.65
N SER A 257 -24.53 9.77 3.39
CA SER A 257 -23.79 9.10 4.43
C SER A 257 -24.73 8.40 5.43
N ALA A 258 -24.20 7.45 6.18
CA ALA A 258 -24.97 6.76 7.20
C ALA A 258 -25.66 7.79 8.12
N PRO A 259 -26.97 7.63 8.37
CA PRO A 259 -27.66 8.49 9.32
C PRO A 259 -26.90 8.51 10.65
N GLN A 260 -26.72 9.69 11.23
CA GLN A 260 -26.07 9.88 12.51
C GLN A 260 -24.56 9.51 12.55
N ILE A 261 -23.86 9.49 11.40
CA ILE A 261 -22.40 9.29 11.37
C ILE A 261 -21.64 10.31 12.24
N TRP A 262 -22.23 11.47 12.48
CA TRP A 262 -21.72 12.49 13.38
C TRP A 262 -21.45 11.97 14.80
N ARG A 263 -22.14 10.93 15.28
CA ARG A 263 -21.88 10.28 16.57
C ARG A 263 -20.48 9.68 16.63
N TRP A 264 -19.98 9.17 15.50
CA TRP A 264 -18.60 8.69 15.42
C TRP A 264 -17.61 9.84 15.52
N ARG A 265 -17.88 10.98 14.89
CA ARG A 265 -17.08 12.20 15.07
C ARG A 265 -17.00 12.61 16.54
N ASP A 266 -18.14 12.66 17.20
CA ASP A 266 -18.20 13.08 18.61
C ASP A 266 -17.46 12.08 19.51
N TRP A 267 -17.59 10.78 19.24
CA TRP A 267 -16.84 9.74 19.92
C TRP A 267 -15.32 9.90 19.72
N ILE A 268 -14.84 10.27 18.51
CA ILE A 268 -13.43 10.56 18.24
C ILE A 268 -12.95 11.72 19.12
N ILE A 269 -13.69 12.82 19.13
CA ILE A 269 -13.39 14.03 19.92
C ILE A 269 -13.30 13.68 21.41
N ASP A 270 -14.31 12.99 21.94
CA ASP A 270 -14.37 12.56 23.33
C ASP A 270 -13.24 11.60 23.70
N SER A 271 -12.91 10.66 22.83
CA SER A 271 -11.83 9.71 23.04
C SER A 271 -10.48 10.42 23.19
N LEU A 272 -10.21 11.42 22.36
CA LEU A 272 -8.99 12.24 22.45
C LEU A 272 -8.97 13.09 23.72
N ASN A 273 -10.09 13.70 24.10
CA ASN A 273 -10.19 14.50 25.31
C ASN A 273 -10.04 13.67 26.60
N ARG A 274 -10.36 12.38 26.55
CA ARG A 274 -10.16 11.41 27.65
C ARG A 274 -8.81 10.70 27.59
N ASP A 275 -7.94 11.06 26.66
CA ASP A 275 -6.66 10.40 26.42
C ASP A 275 -6.79 8.87 26.25
N LYS A 276 -7.86 8.43 25.55
CA LYS A 276 -8.11 7.00 25.30
C LYS A 276 -6.97 6.43 24.45
N SER A 277 -6.43 5.27 24.86
CA SER A 277 -5.33 4.66 24.12
C SER A 277 -5.73 4.32 22.68
N TYR A 278 -4.82 4.53 21.73
CA TYR A 278 -5.05 4.21 20.31
C TYR A 278 -5.46 2.75 20.11
N ALA A 279 -4.84 1.81 20.82
CA ALA A 279 -5.18 0.39 20.73
C ALA A 279 -6.65 0.12 21.16
N GLN A 280 -7.16 0.85 22.16
CA GLN A 280 -8.54 0.74 22.57
C GLN A 280 -9.47 1.39 21.54
N MET A 281 -9.10 2.57 21.01
CA MET A 281 -9.88 3.20 19.93
C MET A 281 -10.02 2.27 18.72
N VAL A 282 -8.95 1.62 18.29
CA VAL A 282 -9.00 0.66 17.18
C VAL A 282 -9.93 -0.52 17.50
N ARG A 283 -9.83 -1.10 18.70
CA ARG A 283 -10.71 -2.22 19.09
C ARG A 283 -12.19 -1.81 19.09
N GLU A 284 -12.50 -0.64 19.66
CA GLU A 284 -13.88 -0.13 19.69
C GLU A 284 -14.38 0.20 18.28
N MET A 285 -13.56 0.75 17.39
CA MET A 285 -13.96 1.00 16.01
C MET A 285 -14.28 -0.27 15.22
N LEU A 286 -13.66 -1.39 15.57
CA LEU A 286 -13.87 -2.67 14.86
C LEU A 286 -14.93 -3.56 15.49
N ALA A 287 -15.16 -3.46 16.80
CA ALA A 287 -15.96 -4.43 17.53
C ALA A 287 -16.57 -3.89 18.85
N ALA A 288 -16.96 -2.61 18.93
CA ALA A 288 -17.52 -2.07 20.17
C ALA A 288 -18.78 -2.80 20.64
N ASP A 289 -19.61 -3.22 19.72
CA ASP A 289 -20.82 -4.00 19.94
C ASP A 289 -20.54 -5.41 20.51
N GLU A 290 -19.43 -6.01 20.15
CA GLU A 290 -18.96 -7.31 20.65
C GLU A 290 -18.22 -7.19 21.99
N LEU A 291 -17.54 -6.06 22.22
CA LEU A 291 -16.75 -5.84 23.45
C LEU A 291 -17.64 -5.61 24.67
N SER A 292 -18.81 -4.99 24.50
CA SER A 292 -19.75 -4.73 25.57
C SER A 292 -21.19 -4.76 25.06
N ALA A 293 -21.89 -5.83 25.35
CA ALA A 293 -23.31 -5.98 24.99
C ALA A 293 -24.23 -5.08 25.85
N THR A 294 -23.75 -4.62 27.01
CA THR A 294 -24.55 -3.87 28.00
C THR A 294 -24.20 -2.39 28.09
N ASP A 295 -23.05 -1.97 27.58
CA ASP A 295 -22.59 -0.57 27.55
C ASP A 295 -22.49 -0.10 26.11
N ASP A 296 -23.45 0.68 25.66
CA ASP A 296 -23.54 1.23 24.31
C ASP A 296 -22.73 2.52 24.11
N SER A 297 -22.05 3.01 25.14
CA SER A 297 -21.29 4.27 25.08
C SER A 297 -20.19 4.29 24.05
N ALA A 298 -19.61 3.11 23.74
CA ALA A 298 -18.57 2.94 22.73
C ALA A 298 -19.12 2.57 21.34
N TRP A 299 -20.39 2.20 21.22
CA TRP A 299 -20.97 1.78 19.92
C TRP A 299 -20.84 2.82 18.80
N PRO A 300 -20.90 4.14 19.07
CA PRO A 300 -20.63 5.14 18.02
C PRO A 300 -19.28 4.97 17.31
N ALA A 301 -18.30 4.29 17.95
CA ALA A 301 -17.03 3.96 17.33
C ALA A 301 -17.17 3.13 16.05
N THR A 302 -18.15 2.23 15.99
CA THR A 302 -18.41 1.36 14.84
C THR A 302 -18.84 2.15 13.59
N GLY A 303 -19.09 3.46 13.72
CA GLY A 303 -19.19 4.38 12.59
C GLY A 303 -18.03 4.27 11.62
N TYR A 304 -16.87 3.82 12.08
CA TYR A 304 -15.73 3.47 11.23
C TYR A 304 -16.07 2.44 10.15
N LEU A 305 -16.87 1.43 10.46
CA LEU A 305 -17.26 0.36 9.53
C LEU A 305 -18.26 0.83 8.48
N ILE A 306 -19.08 1.81 8.83
CA ILE A 306 -20.15 2.33 7.97
C ILE A 306 -19.82 3.69 7.35
N ARG A 307 -18.56 4.12 7.39
CA ARG A 307 -18.10 5.42 6.88
C ARG A 307 -18.19 5.59 5.36
N ASN A 308 -18.57 4.55 4.65
CA ASN A 308 -18.74 4.57 3.20
C ASN A 308 -20.09 5.15 2.80
N TYR A 309 -20.25 5.44 1.50
CA TYR A 309 -21.57 5.80 1.01
C TYR A 309 -22.59 4.67 1.26
N PHE A 310 -23.77 5.06 1.66
CA PHE A 310 -24.85 4.13 1.93
C PHE A 310 -25.47 3.70 0.59
N SER A 311 -25.35 2.43 0.24
CA SER A 311 -26.08 1.83 -0.87
C SER A 311 -27.37 1.18 -0.36
N LEU A 312 -28.47 1.35 -1.07
CA LEU A 312 -29.74 0.65 -0.78
C LEU A 312 -29.65 -0.85 -1.12
N ASN A 313 -28.62 -1.28 -1.86
CA ASN A 313 -28.37 -2.69 -2.18
C ASN A 313 -27.49 -3.32 -1.09
N PRO A 314 -28.00 -4.30 -0.31
CA PRO A 314 -27.23 -4.96 0.75
C PRO A 314 -25.94 -5.63 0.26
N ASN A 315 -25.92 -6.17 -0.96
CA ASN A 315 -24.74 -6.83 -1.52
C ASN A 315 -23.64 -5.80 -1.84
N ASP A 316 -24.00 -4.64 -2.36
CA ASP A 316 -23.05 -3.56 -2.59
C ASP A 316 -22.53 -3.01 -1.27
N TRP A 317 -23.38 -2.88 -0.25
CA TRP A 317 -22.97 -2.45 1.07
C TRP A 317 -21.95 -3.39 1.70
N MET A 318 -22.20 -4.72 1.70
CA MET A 318 -21.25 -5.71 2.21
C MET A 318 -19.93 -5.69 1.45
N ARG A 319 -19.98 -5.67 0.11
CA ARG A 319 -18.77 -5.61 -0.73
C ARG A 319 -17.95 -4.37 -0.44
N HIS A 320 -18.56 -3.21 -0.36
CA HIS A 320 -17.88 -1.96 -0.07
C HIS A 320 -17.31 -1.92 1.35
N SER A 321 -18.04 -2.43 2.34
CA SER A 321 -17.55 -2.50 3.72
C SER A 321 -16.27 -3.35 3.80
N VAL A 322 -16.26 -4.52 3.18
CA VAL A 322 -15.07 -5.38 3.12
C VAL A 322 -13.93 -4.72 2.35
N GLU A 323 -14.22 -4.13 1.19
CA GLU A 323 -13.21 -3.50 0.33
C GLU A 323 -12.53 -2.30 1.00
N TYR A 324 -13.29 -1.46 1.69
CA TYR A 324 -12.78 -0.24 2.32
C TYR A 324 -12.27 -0.44 3.75
N THR A 325 -12.66 -1.50 4.42
CA THR A 325 -12.15 -1.84 5.75
C THR A 325 -10.84 -2.63 5.66
N GLY A 326 -10.65 -3.39 4.58
CA GLY A 326 -9.46 -4.17 4.33
C GLY A 326 -8.29 -3.41 3.68
N LYS A 327 -8.47 -2.14 3.35
CA LYS A 327 -7.43 -1.21 2.85
C LYS A 327 -7.00 -0.24 3.95
#